data_d3bbefe23395c659813a561b660eab07
#
_entry.id   d3bbefe23395c659813a561b660eab07
#
_cell.length_a   1.000
_cell.length_b   1.000
_cell.length_c   1.000
_cell.angle_alpha   90.00
_cell.angle_beta   90.00
_cell.angle_gamma   90.00
#
_symmetry.space_group_name_H-M   'P 1'
#
loop_
_entity.id
_entity.type
_entity.pdbx_description
1 polymer ?
#
loop_
_entity_poly.entity_id
_entity_poly.type
_entity_poly.pdbx_seq_one_letter_code
_entity_poly.pdbx_strand_id
1 'polypeptide(L)'
;VNTLQIGGMVKLAKRIIIGTAIFEGTGAIILSLRFIPQYGLFQGTWYGIFHSISAFCNAGFDLMGHTEQYSSLCSYAGDWVVIGTISTLIIIGGIGFIVWDDLYRKRWDFRHYLLHTKIVLVTTAVLLAGGTILFYLMERDNILVGMNGSQKFLACFFSAVTPRTAGFNNVDTAG
;
A
#
# COMPACT_ATOMS: atom_id res chain seq x y z
N VAL A 1 -15.84 15.97 33.71
CA VAL A 1 -15.63 16.32 32.30
C VAL A 1 -14.55 15.41 31.65
N ASN A 2 -13.48 15.05 32.40
CA ASN A 2 -12.36 14.28 31.84
C ASN A 2 -12.65 12.79 31.52
N THR A 3 -13.55 12.15 32.26
CA THR A 3 -13.85 10.71 32.07
C THR A 3 -14.58 10.39 30.75
N LEU A 4 -15.40 11.31 30.26
CA LEU A 4 -16.10 11.15 28.97
C LEU A 4 -15.15 11.28 27.77
N GLN A 5 -14.13 12.13 27.86
CA GLN A 5 -13.09 12.26 26.82
C GLN A 5 -12.18 11.04 26.80
N ILE A 6 -11.77 10.51 27.94
CA ILE A 6 -10.93 9.31 28.05
C ILE A 6 -11.64 8.09 27.46
N GLY A 7 -12.93 7.90 27.78
CA GLY A 7 -13.73 6.81 27.21
C GLY A 7 -13.87 6.86 25.68
N GLY A 8 -13.90 8.06 25.10
CA GLY A 8 -13.90 8.27 23.64
C GLY A 8 -12.56 7.89 23.00
N MET A 9 -11.46 8.26 23.63
CA MET A 9 -10.10 7.93 23.16
C MET A 9 -9.82 6.42 23.19
N VAL A 10 -10.22 5.73 24.26
CA VAL A 10 -10.07 4.26 24.37
C VAL A 10 -10.86 3.54 23.28
N LYS A 11 -12.09 3.98 23.01
CA LYS A 11 -12.91 3.40 21.93
C LYS A 11 -12.28 3.62 20.54
N LEU A 12 -11.72 4.81 20.31
CA LEU A 12 -11.02 5.11 19.07
C LEU A 12 -9.75 4.23 18.92
N ALA A 13 -8.92 4.16 19.96
CA ALA A 13 -7.72 3.32 19.97
C ALA A 13 -8.04 1.85 19.68
N LYS A 14 -9.08 1.31 20.31
CA LYS A 14 -9.53 -0.08 20.05
C LYS A 14 -9.94 -0.28 18.59
N ARG A 15 -10.65 0.66 17.98
CA ARG A 15 -11.02 0.58 16.55
C ARG A 15 -9.80 0.63 15.64
N ILE A 16 -8.83 1.50 15.96
CA ILE A 16 -7.58 1.59 15.22
C ILE A 16 -6.86 0.24 15.26
N ILE A 17 -6.63 -0.32 16.44
CA ILE A 17 -5.93 -1.60 16.61
C ILE A 17 -6.64 -2.73 15.83
N ILE A 18 -7.96 -2.83 15.97
CA ILE A 18 -8.73 -3.87 15.27
C ILE A 18 -8.66 -3.66 13.74
N GLY A 19 -8.83 -2.42 13.28
CA GLY A 19 -8.77 -2.09 11.85
C GLY A 19 -7.40 -2.40 11.26
N THR A 20 -6.32 -2.00 11.93
CA THR A 20 -4.94 -2.32 11.56
C THR A 20 -4.74 -3.83 11.46
N ALA A 21 -5.11 -4.59 12.51
CA ALA A 21 -4.98 -6.04 12.51
C ALA A 21 -5.75 -6.73 11.36
N ILE A 22 -6.93 -6.22 11.00
CA ILE A 22 -7.72 -6.75 9.88
C ILE A 22 -7.00 -6.50 8.55
N PHE A 23 -6.54 -5.28 8.28
CA PHE A 23 -5.88 -4.96 7.01
C PHE A 23 -4.52 -5.65 6.89
N GLU A 24 -3.69 -5.58 7.92
CA GLU A 24 -2.39 -6.27 7.94
C GLU A 24 -2.55 -7.79 7.86
N GLY A 25 -3.49 -8.36 8.60
CA GLY A 25 -3.78 -9.79 8.59
C GLY A 25 -4.27 -10.27 7.22
N THR A 26 -5.17 -9.52 6.57
CA THR A 26 -5.66 -9.84 5.22
C THR A 26 -4.52 -9.75 4.20
N GLY A 27 -3.74 -8.68 4.24
CA GLY A 27 -2.57 -8.53 3.38
C GLY A 27 -1.54 -9.63 3.59
N ALA A 28 -1.26 -9.99 4.85
CA ALA A 28 -0.34 -11.07 5.19
C ALA A 28 -0.80 -12.42 4.62
N ILE A 29 -2.09 -12.74 4.71
CA ILE A 29 -2.65 -13.97 4.13
C ILE A 29 -2.46 -13.99 2.61
N ILE A 30 -2.85 -12.92 1.92
CA ILE A 30 -2.76 -12.84 0.45
C ILE A 30 -1.31 -12.97 0.00
N LEU A 31 -0.39 -12.22 0.61
CA LEU A 31 1.04 -12.26 0.27
C LEU A 31 1.67 -13.61 0.63
N SER A 32 1.32 -14.21 1.78
CA SER A 32 1.82 -15.53 2.16
C SER A 32 1.41 -16.60 1.16
N LEU A 33 0.16 -16.61 0.72
CA LEU A 33 -0.32 -17.56 -0.29
C LEU A 33 0.46 -17.43 -1.62
N ARG A 34 0.95 -16.24 -1.93
CA ARG A 34 1.76 -15.99 -3.12
C ARG A 34 3.23 -16.36 -2.95
N PHE A 35 3.79 -16.17 -1.75
CA PHE A 35 5.21 -16.43 -1.46
C PHE A 35 5.50 -17.88 -1.05
N ILE A 36 4.56 -18.59 -0.41
CA ILE A 36 4.74 -19.98 0.01
C ILE A 36 5.20 -20.92 -1.12
N PRO A 37 4.64 -20.88 -2.33
CA PRO A 37 5.08 -21.73 -3.42
C PRO A 37 6.53 -21.49 -3.87
N GLN A 38 7.09 -20.31 -3.61
CA GLN A 38 8.44 -19.91 -4.03
C GLN A 38 9.49 -20.13 -2.93
N TYR A 39 9.13 -19.81 -1.67
CA TYR A 39 10.08 -19.80 -0.54
C TYR A 39 9.81 -20.89 0.50
N GLY A 40 8.76 -21.69 0.30
CA GLY A 40 8.32 -22.68 1.29
C GLY A 40 7.46 -22.09 2.40
N LEU A 41 6.83 -22.99 3.20
CA LEU A 41 5.79 -22.60 4.14
C LEU A 41 6.27 -21.58 5.20
N PHE A 42 7.41 -21.83 5.82
CA PHE A 42 7.92 -21.00 6.92
C PHE A 42 8.37 -19.63 6.43
N GLN A 43 9.23 -19.60 5.43
CA GLN A 43 9.83 -18.37 4.91
C GLN A 43 8.81 -17.54 4.11
N GLY A 44 7.97 -18.19 3.30
CA GLY A 44 6.90 -17.52 2.55
C GLY A 44 5.85 -16.86 3.46
N THR A 45 5.47 -17.52 4.57
CA THR A 45 4.58 -16.93 5.57
C THR A 45 5.23 -15.74 6.27
N TRP A 46 6.49 -15.86 6.68
CA TRP A 46 7.23 -14.77 7.30
C TRP A 46 7.34 -13.55 6.36
N TYR A 47 7.68 -13.77 5.09
CA TYR A 47 7.73 -12.71 4.08
C TYR A 47 6.38 -12.03 3.89
N GLY A 48 5.29 -12.81 3.82
CA GLY A 48 3.94 -12.28 3.71
C GLY A 48 3.56 -11.36 4.87
N ILE A 49 3.81 -11.79 6.10
CA ILE A 49 3.54 -11.01 7.32
C ILE A 49 4.39 -9.74 7.34
N PHE A 50 5.70 -9.88 7.11
CA PHE A 50 6.63 -8.76 7.17
C PHE A 50 6.28 -7.67 6.15
N HIS A 51 6.08 -8.06 4.87
CA HIS A 51 5.75 -7.09 3.81
C HIS A 51 4.38 -6.46 4.00
N SER A 52 3.40 -7.18 4.57
CA SER A 52 2.09 -6.62 4.88
C SER A 52 2.19 -5.51 5.93
N ILE A 53 2.90 -5.75 7.03
CA ILE A 53 3.11 -4.76 8.09
C ILE A 53 3.93 -3.58 7.55
N SER A 54 5.03 -3.86 6.86
CA SER A 54 5.90 -2.82 6.28
C SER A 54 5.15 -1.92 5.31
N ALA A 55 4.29 -2.50 4.44
CA ALA A 55 3.48 -1.75 3.49
C ALA A 55 2.41 -0.90 4.19
N PHE A 56 1.69 -1.47 5.15
CA PHE A 56 0.64 -0.75 5.88
C PHE A 56 1.20 0.41 6.72
N CYS A 57 2.33 0.17 7.38
CA CYS A 57 3.04 1.21 8.14
C CYS A 57 3.79 2.22 7.27
N ASN A 58 3.79 2.07 5.94
CA ASN A 58 4.60 2.88 5.00
C ASN A 58 6.09 2.90 5.39
N ALA A 59 6.64 1.76 5.85
CA ALA A 59 8.01 1.67 6.33
C ALA A 59 9.03 1.39 5.23
N GLY A 60 8.62 0.75 4.13
CA GLY A 60 9.44 0.49 2.94
C GLY A 60 10.54 -0.56 3.10
N PHE A 61 10.54 -1.28 4.22
CA PHE A 61 11.49 -2.37 4.39
C PHE A 61 11.02 -3.62 3.64
N ASP A 62 11.93 -4.26 2.91
CA ASP A 62 11.71 -5.54 2.26
C ASP A 62 12.74 -6.58 2.68
N LEU A 63 12.42 -7.85 2.46
CA LEU A 63 13.30 -8.98 2.72
C LEU A 63 13.78 -9.65 1.42
N MET A 64 13.57 -9.02 0.25
CA MET A 64 13.87 -9.60 -1.06
C MET A 64 15.35 -9.50 -1.43
N GLY A 65 16.13 -8.70 -0.71
CA GLY A 65 17.58 -8.53 -0.91
C GLY A 65 18.43 -9.80 -0.80
N HIS A 66 17.83 -10.93 -0.42
CA HIS A 66 18.48 -12.25 -0.43
C HIS A 66 18.73 -12.80 -1.83
N THR A 67 17.94 -12.40 -2.82
CA THR A 67 18.05 -12.89 -4.20
C THR A 67 18.93 -11.99 -5.03
N GLU A 68 18.75 -10.69 -4.91
CA GLU A 68 19.57 -9.66 -5.57
C GLU A 68 19.62 -8.43 -4.66
N GLN A 69 20.82 -7.88 -4.43
CA GLN A 69 20.98 -6.66 -3.64
C GLN A 69 20.22 -5.51 -4.30
N TYR A 70 19.44 -4.79 -3.52
CA TYR A 70 18.63 -3.63 -3.93
C TYR A 70 17.47 -3.91 -4.90
N SER A 71 17.14 -5.18 -5.17
CA SER A 71 16.07 -5.52 -6.12
C SER A 71 14.66 -5.19 -5.63
N SER A 72 14.48 -5.05 -4.29
CA SER A 72 13.16 -4.81 -3.68
C SER A 72 12.06 -5.68 -4.33
N LEU A 73 11.01 -5.09 -4.89
CA LEU A 73 9.92 -5.81 -5.54
C LEU A 73 10.05 -5.88 -7.08
N CYS A 74 11.24 -5.61 -7.65
CA CYS A 74 11.45 -5.63 -9.10
C CYS A 74 11.12 -6.99 -9.72
N SER A 75 11.47 -8.10 -9.04
CA SER A 75 11.13 -9.45 -9.49
C SER A 75 9.61 -9.71 -9.56
N TYR A 76 8.79 -8.88 -8.91
CA TYR A 76 7.33 -8.95 -8.87
C TYR A 76 6.66 -7.81 -9.64
N ALA A 77 7.38 -7.05 -10.46
CA ALA A 77 6.86 -5.89 -11.19
C ALA A 77 5.61 -6.20 -12.04
N GLY A 78 5.47 -7.43 -12.52
CA GLY A 78 4.30 -7.92 -13.28
C GLY A 78 3.26 -8.67 -12.46
N ASP A 79 3.46 -8.83 -11.15
CA ASP A 79 2.56 -9.62 -10.30
C ASP A 79 1.47 -8.74 -9.68
N TRP A 80 0.26 -8.83 -10.23
CA TRP A 80 -0.92 -8.08 -9.75
C TRP A 80 -1.26 -8.36 -8.29
N VAL A 81 -1.01 -9.58 -7.81
CA VAL A 81 -1.36 -9.96 -6.44
C VAL A 81 -0.41 -9.26 -5.47
N VAL A 82 0.90 -9.34 -5.71
CA VAL A 82 1.90 -8.74 -4.83
C VAL A 82 1.81 -7.22 -4.88
N ILE A 83 1.98 -6.64 -6.08
CA ILE A 83 2.01 -5.19 -6.26
C ILE A 83 0.65 -4.56 -5.89
N GLY A 84 -0.46 -5.18 -6.28
CA GLY A 84 -1.80 -4.70 -5.94
C GLY A 84 -2.08 -4.71 -4.44
N THR A 85 -1.69 -5.79 -3.73
CA THR A 85 -1.87 -5.89 -2.28
C THR A 85 -1.02 -4.85 -1.55
N ILE A 86 0.27 -4.74 -1.89
CA ILE A 86 1.18 -3.78 -1.27
C ILE A 86 0.71 -2.34 -1.54
N SER A 87 0.36 -2.00 -2.79
CA SER A 87 -0.19 -0.67 -3.13
C SER A 87 -1.44 -0.33 -2.31
N THR A 88 -2.35 -1.28 -2.18
CA THR A 88 -3.59 -1.11 -1.42
C THR A 88 -3.30 -0.87 0.06
N LEU A 89 -2.38 -1.64 0.66
CA LEU A 89 -1.96 -1.46 2.05
C LEU A 89 -1.31 -0.09 2.29
N ILE A 90 -0.42 0.34 1.39
CA ILE A 90 0.21 1.66 1.45
C ILE A 90 -0.84 2.79 1.40
N ILE A 91 -1.79 2.69 0.47
CA ILE A 91 -2.85 3.70 0.32
C ILE A 91 -3.72 3.73 1.58
N ILE A 92 -4.19 2.58 2.04
CA ILE A 92 -5.06 2.48 3.22
C ILE A 92 -4.34 2.95 4.48
N GLY A 93 -3.09 2.56 4.69
CA GLY A 93 -2.27 3.01 5.82
C GLY A 93 -2.02 4.52 5.78
N GLY A 94 -1.78 5.07 4.58
CA GLY A 94 -1.43 6.48 4.39
C GLY A 94 -2.59 7.48 4.45
N ILE A 95 -3.86 7.06 4.31
CA ILE A 95 -5.00 8.00 4.36
C ILE A 95 -5.36 8.45 5.78
N GLY A 96 -4.91 7.75 6.80
CA GLY A 96 -5.08 8.12 8.20
C GLY A 96 -6.36 7.61 8.87
N PHE A 97 -6.26 7.36 10.17
CA PHE A 97 -7.33 6.73 10.98
C PHE A 97 -8.59 7.59 11.14
N ILE A 98 -8.47 8.93 11.09
CA ILE A 98 -9.62 9.84 11.15
C ILE A 98 -10.50 9.64 9.93
N VAL A 99 -9.89 9.46 8.76
CA VAL A 99 -10.61 9.18 7.51
C VAL A 99 -11.31 7.82 7.59
N TRP A 100 -10.65 6.80 8.17
CA TRP A 100 -11.26 5.49 8.36
C TRP A 100 -12.48 5.54 9.27
N ASP A 101 -12.41 6.25 10.42
CA ASP A 101 -13.55 6.38 11.33
C ASP A 101 -14.72 7.10 10.67
N ASP A 102 -14.43 8.12 9.84
CA ASP A 102 -15.46 8.85 9.10
C ASP A 102 -16.11 7.99 7.99
N LEU A 103 -15.29 7.23 7.21
CA LEU A 103 -15.80 6.28 6.23
C LEU A 103 -16.67 5.18 6.88
N TYR A 104 -16.21 4.63 8.00
CA TYR A 104 -16.94 3.58 8.71
C TYR A 104 -18.28 4.07 9.25
N ARG A 105 -18.33 5.29 9.82
CA ARG A 105 -19.55 5.87 10.41
C ARG A 105 -20.57 6.30 9.38
N LYS A 106 -20.13 6.92 8.29
CA LYS A 106 -21.01 7.51 7.27
C LYS A 106 -21.15 6.62 6.04
N ARG A 107 -20.54 5.44 6.08
CA ARG A 107 -20.51 4.48 4.97
C ARG A 107 -20.06 5.18 3.68
N TRP A 108 -20.68 4.95 2.54
CA TRP A 108 -20.26 5.52 1.24
C TRP A 108 -20.95 6.86 0.90
N ASP A 109 -21.49 7.58 1.89
CA ASP A 109 -22.14 8.87 1.64
C ASP A 109 -21.12 10.03 1.64
N PHE A 110 -20.58 10.32 0.48
CA PHE A 110 -19.56 11.36 0.27
C PHE A 110 -20.04 12.76 0.70
N ARG A 111 -21.36 13.05 0.62
CA ARG A 111 -21.89 14.37 0.97
C ARG A 111 -21.73 14.68 2.46
N HIS A 112 -21.86 13.68 3.30
CA HIS A 112 -21.81 13.81 4.75
C HIS A 112 -20.42 13.63 5.36
N TYR A 113 -19.37 13.35 4.56
CA TYR A 113 -18.00 13.26 5.06
C TYR A 113 -17.50 14.59 5.60
N LEU A 114 -16.59 14.53 6.58
CA LEU A 114 -15.86 15.67 7.08
C LEU A 114 -15.06 16.32 5.93
N LEU A 115 -14.89 17.63 5.98
CA LEU A 115 -14.08 18.36 4.99
C LEU A 115 -12.68 17.76 4.87
N HIS A 116 -12.05 17.42 5.99
CA HIS A 116 -10.76 16.74 6.03
C HIS A 116 -10.76 15.44 5.22
N THR A 117 -11.74 14.57 5.43
CA THR A 117 -11.89 13.31 4.69
C THR A 117 -12.03 13.53 3.19
N LYS A 118 -12.85 14.52 2.78
CA LYS A 118 -13.02 14.87 1.37
C LYS A 118 -11.71 15.33 0.73
N ILE A 119 -10.99 16.22 1.41
CA ILE A 119 -9.69 16.73 0.92
C ILE A 119 -8.71 15.57 0.78
N VAL A 120 -8.55 14.72 1.81
CA VAL A 120 -7.61 13.59 1.78
C VAL A 120 -7.94 12.64 0.63
N LEU A 121 -9.20 12.25 0.45
CA LEU A 121 -9.60 11.31 -0.61
C LEU A 121 -9.39 11.91 -2.00
N VAL A 122 -9.81 13.16 -2.24
CA VAL A 122 -9.65 13.82 -3.53
C VAL A 122 -8.18 14.04 -3.86
N THR A 123 -7.40 14.57 -2.92
CA THR A 123 -5.95 14.79 -3.13
C THR A 123 -5.23 13.47 -3.40
N THR A 124 -5.56 12.41 -2.65
CA THR A 124 -5.01 11.07 -2.90
C THR A 124 -5.32 10.59 -4.31
N ALA A 125 -6.57 10.67 -4.74
CA ALA A 125 -6.97 10.24 -6.08
C ALA A 125 -6.27 11.06 -7.19
N VAL A 126 -6.19 12.38 -7.04
CA VAL A 126 -5.53 13.27 -8.00
C VAL A 126 -4.03 12.98 -8.08
N LEU A 127 -3.35 12.81 -6.94
CA LEU A 127 -1.91 12.52 -6.91
C LEU A 127 -1.59 11.13 -7.48
N LEU A 128 -2.41 10.11 -7.20
CA LEU A 128 -2.21 8.78 -7.77
C LEU A 128 -2.44 8.78 -9.29
N ALA A 129 -3.54 9.37 -9.75
CA ALA A 129 -3.82 9.44 -11.18
C ALA A 129 -2.78 10.30 -11.92
N GLY A 130 -2.48 11.49 -11.42
CA GLY A 130 -1.49 12.40 -12.00
C GLY A 130 -0.08 11.81 -11.99
N GLY A 131 0.34 11.20 -10.88
CA GLY A 131 1.63 10.53 -10.75
C GLY A 131 1.77 9.34 -11.71
N THR A 132 0.73 8.53 -11.83
CA THR A 132 0.71 7.39 -12.78
C THR A 132 0.86 7.88 -14.22
N ILE A 133 0.12 8.91 -14.62
CA ILE A 133 0.19 9.48 -15.97
C ILE A 133 1.56 10.11 -16.20
N LEU A 134 2.06 10.90 -15.24
CA LEU A 134 3.35 11.57 -15.36
C LEU A 134 4.49 10.56 -15.49
N PHE A 135 4.53 9.53 -14.65
CA PHE A 135 5.53 8.48 -14.74
C PHE A 135 5.46 7.74 -16.08
N TYR A 136 4.25 7.44 -16.58
CA TYR A 136 4.08 6.82 -17.88
C TYR A 136 4.64 7.70 -19.02
N LEU A 137 4.39 9.01 -18.98
CA LEU A 137 4.88 9.93 -20.02
C LEU A 137 6.39 10.08 -20.00
N MET A 138 7.01 10.05 -18.82
CA MET A 138 8.47 10.21 -18.67
C MET A 138 9.24 8.93 -19.02
N GLU A 139 8.70 7.76 -18.65
CA GLU A 139 9.44 6.48 -18.70
C GLU A 139 9.00 5.55 -19.83
N ARG A 140 8.03 5.94 -20.66
CA ARG A 140 7.47 5.08 -21.71
C ARG A 140 8.53 4.60 -22.71
N ASP A 141 9.54 5.40 -22.99
CA ASP A 141 10.60 5.16 -23.96
C ASP A 141 11.91 4.70 -23.28
N ASN A 142 11.94 4.51 -21.97
CA ASN A 142 13.06 4.10 -21.16
C ASN A 142 12.74 2.81 -20.38
N ILE A 143 12.47 2.89 -19.08
CA ILE A 143 12.27 1.74 -18.18
C ILE A 143 11.09 0.84 -18.63
N LEU A 144 10.08 1.41 -19.25
CA LEU A 144 8.88 0.68 -19.68
C LEU A 144 9.05 -0.05 -21.03
N VAL A 145 10.19 0.05 -21.69
CA VAL A 145 10.45 -0.63 -22.97
C VAL A 145 10.47 -2.14 -22.75
N GLY A 146 9.75 -2.88 -23.60
CA GLY A 146 9.65 -4.34 -23.50
C GLY A 146 8.61 -4.88 -22.52
N MET A 147 8.01 -4.06 -21.66
CA MET A 147 6.93 -4.49 -20.78
C MET A 147 5.58 -4.57 -21.51
N ASN A 148 4.76 -5.56 -21.13
CA ASN A 148 3.37 -5.65 -21.58
C ASN A 148 2.54 -4.48 -21.02
N GLY A 149 1.43 -4.11 -21.69
CA GLY A 149 0.57 -2.99 -21.25
C GLY A 149 0.10 -3.09 -19.79
N SER A 150 -0.20 -4.30 -19.34
CA SER A 150 -0.58 -4.62 -17.96
C SER A 150 0.57 -4.34 -16.97
N GLN A 151 1.79 -4.75 -17.30
CA GLN A 151 2.98 -4.51 -16.49
C GLN A 151 3.34 -3.02 -16.46
N LYS A 152 3.22 -2.32 -17.59
CA LYS A 152 3.41 -0.86 -17.68
C LYS A 152 2.48 -0.11 -16.72
N PHE A 153 1.19 -0.46 -16.76
CA PHE A 153 0.22 0.16 -15.84
C PHE A 153 0.59 -0.09 -14.38
N LEU A 154 0.92 -1.34 -14.04
CA LEU A 154 1.25 -1.73 -12.68
C LEU A 154 2.51 -1.01 -12.18
N ALA A 155 3.55 -0.94 -13.01
CA ALA A 155 4.79 -0.22 -12.73
C ALA A 155 4.53 1.28 -12.49
N CYS A 156 3.80 1.93 -13.40
CA CYS A 156 3.47 3.35 -13.27
C CYS A 156 2.60 3.64 -12.04
N PHE A 157 1.60 2.82 -11.79
CA PHE A 157 0.73 2.96 -10.63
C PHE A 157 1.51 2.81 -9.32
N PHE A 158 2.34 1.77 -9.22
CA PHE A 158 3.16 1.55 -8.03
C PHE A 158 4.17 2.70 -7.82
N SER A 159 4.81 3.18 -8.90
CA SER A 159 5.71 4.33 -8.83
C SER A 159 5.01 5.64 -8.41
N ALA A 160 3.70 5.75 -8.61
CA ALA A 160 2.89 6.85 -8.07
C ALA A 160 2.50 6.63 -6.59
N VAL A 161 2.41 5.37 -6.14
CA VAL A 161 2.06 5.00 -4.76
C VAL A 161 3.26 5.14 -3.82
N THR A 162 4.45 4.64 -4.23
CA THR A 162 5.63 4.52 -3.35
C THR A 162 6.18 5.84 -2.80
N PRO A 163 6.15 7.01 -3.52
CA PRO A 163 6.62 8.28 -2.97
C PRO A 163 5.80 8.81 -1.79
N ARG A 164 4.68 8.18 -1.49
CA ARG A 164 3.85 8.47 -0.30
C ARG A 164 4.44 7.87 0.97
N THR A 165 5.75 8.01 1.14
CA THR A 165 6.55 7.54 2.29
C THR A 165 6.74 6.02 2.38
N ALA A 166 6.37 5.23 1.35
CA ALA A 166 6.46 3.78 1.41
C ALA A 166 7.87 3.23 1.15
N GLY A 167 8.60 3.75 0.17
CA GLY A 167 10.00 3.40 -0.08
C GLY A 167 10.27 2.07 -0.82
N PHE A 168 9.24 1.33 -1.23
CA PHE A 168 9.42 0.13 -2.05
C PHE A 168 9.70 0.48 -3.51
N ASN A 169 10.51 -0.33 -4.19
CA ASN A 169 10.76 -0.24 -5.63
C ASN A 169 10.24 -1.47 -6.36
N ASN A 170 9.62 -1.27 -7.53
CA ASN A 170 9.19 -2.34 -8.42
C ASN A 170 9.80 -2.23 -9.83
N VAL A 171 10.60 -1.21 -10.07
CA VAL A 171 11.39 -1.00 -11.29
C VAL A 171 12.80 -0.59 -10.90
N ASP A 172 13.78 -1.02 -11.67
CA ASP A 172 15.17 -0.59 -11.46
C ASP A 172 15.32 0.84 -11.98
N THR A 173 15.56 1.77 -11.07
CA THR A 173 15.78 3.20 -11.38
C THR A 173 17.25 3.58 -11.35
N ALA A 174 18.15 2.62 -11.12
CA ALA A 174 19.60 2.84 -10.99
C ALA A 174 20.38 2.52 -12.26
N GLY A 175 19.69 2.13 -13.34
CA GLY A 175 20.30 1.80 -14.66
C GLY A 175 20.67 2.98 -15.52
#